data_eb2d582c43449fc7467d86370c469005
#
_entry.id   eb2d582c43449fc7467d86370c469005
#
_cell.length_a   1.000
_cell.length_b   1.000
_cell.length_c   1.000
_cell.angle_alpha   90.00
_cell.angle_beta   90.00
_cell.angle_gamma   90.00
#
_symmetry.space_group_name_H-M   'P 1'
#
loop_
_entity.id
_entity.type
_entity.pdbx_description
1 polymer ?
#
loop_
_entity_poly.entity_id
_entity_poly.type
_entity_poly.pdbx_seq_one_letter_code
_entity_poly.pdbx_strand_id
1 'polypeptide(L)'
;MKRKINYTHIAEPTVFENVFPTYLTNETMMARKQKVLQRMETEKFDQLVFYADKEHGSNFEYLTGFIPRFEEGLLVLNKDGAATLILGNENLKLCQHARISADLIHYPAFSLPNQPMAGEQKLSQIFETLLDETAQKIGIVGWKMFTTQQLSLIHI
;
A
#
# COMPACT_ATOMS: atom_id res chain seq x y z
N MET A 1 -42.04 20.41 -18.89
CA MET A 1 -42.28 19.19 -19.70
C MET A 1 -41.87 17.99 -18.82
N LYS A 2 -42.83 17.12 -18.47
CA LYS A 2 -42.53 15.90 -17.68
C LYS A 2 -41.92 14.86 -18.63
N ARG A 3 -40.69 14.44 -18.39
CA ARG A 3 -40.06 13.34 -19.15
C ARG A 3 -40.75 12.01 -18.75
N LYS A 4 -41.18 11.24 -19.70
CA LYS A 4 -41.77 9.91 -19.49
C LYS A 4 -40.62 8.90 -19.54
N ILE A 5 -40.43 8.13 -18.45
CA ILE A 5 -39.46 7.06 -18.38
C ILE A 5 -40.20 5.77 -18.73
N ASN A 6 -39.67 5.03 -19.69
CA ASN A 6 -40.17 3.72 -20.06
C ASN A 6 -39.09 2.65 -19.76
N TYR A 7 -39.53 1.52 -19.23
CA TYR A 7 -38.67 0.34 -19.13
C TYR A 7 -38.81 -0.48 -20.44
N THR A 8 -37.67 -0.91 -20.95
CA THR A 8 -37.63 -1.77 -22.13
C THR A 8 -36.52 -2.82 -21.97
N HIS A 9 -36.71 -3.96 -22.61
CA HIS A 9 -35.64 -4.95 -22.71
C HIS A 9 -34.62 -4.48 -23.73
N ILE A 10 -33.35 -4.55 -23.36
CA ILE A 10 -32.22 -4.33 -24.26
C ILE A 10 -31.42 -5.63 -24.35
N ALA A 11 -30.72 -5.82 -25.47
CA ALA A 11 -29.77 -6.92 -25.59
C ALA A 11 -28.67 -6.79 -24.54
N GLU A 12 -28.18 -7.91 -24.03
CA GLU A 12 -27.03 -7.93 -23.14
C GLU A 12 -25.82 -7.31 -23.83
N PRO A 13 -24.97 -6.58 -23.09
CA PRO A 13 -23.69 -6.12 -23.63
C PRO A 13 -22.88 -7.31 -24.15
N THR A 14 -22.21 -7.13 -25.27
CA THR A 14 -21.31 -8.15 -25.81
C THR A 14 -20.17 -8.42 -24.82
N VAL A 15 -20.09 -9.64 -24.33
CA VAL A 15 -18.97 -10.08 -23.48
C VAL A 15 -17.88 -10.62 -24.41
N PHE A 16 -16.66 -10.14 -24.21
CA PHE A 16 -15.50 -10.67 -24.96
C PHE A 16 -15.07 -11.99 -24.33
N GLU A 17 -15.59 -13.11 -24.79
CA GLU A 17 -15.34 -14.45 -24.23
C GLU A 17 -13.87 -14.90 -24.37
N ASN A 18 -13.10 -14.28 -25.26
CA ASN A 18 -11.72 -14.63 -25.53
C ASN A 18 -10.70 -13.70 -24.85
N VAL A 19 -11.12 -12.85 -23.93
CA VAL A 19 -10.22 -11.96 -23.18
C VAL A 19 -9.87 -12.60 -21.84
N PHE A 20 -8.63 -13.01 -21.69
CA PHE A 20 -8.13 -13.56 -20.44
C PHE A 20 -7.30 -12.51 -19.70
N PRO A 21 -7.42 -12.44 -18.36
CA PRO A 21 -6.57 -11.54 -17.57
C PRO A 21 -5.09 -11.91 -17.76
N THR A 22 -4.25 -10.92 -18.00
CA THR A 22 -2.80 -11.11 -17.99
C THR A 22 -2.30 -10.87 -16.57
N TYR A 23 -1.82 -11.93 -15.92
CA TYR A 23 -1.25 -11.84 -14.58
C TYR A 23 0.24 -11.51 -14.65
N LEU A 24 0.68 -10.65 -13.75
CA LEU A 24 2.11 -10.39 -13.57
C LEU A 24 2.79 -11.65 -13.03
N THR A 25 3.90 -12.04 -13.65
CA THR A 25 4.66 -13.21 -13.20
C THR A 25 5.48 -12.89 -11.95
N ASN A 26 5.96 -13.93 -11.26
CA ASN A 26 6.84 -13.76 -10.11
C ASN A 26 8.16 -13.10 -10.53
N GLU A 27 8.69 -13.47 -11.69
CA GLU A 27 9.90 -12.87 -12.26
C GLU A 27 9.73 -11.37 -12.48
N THR A 28 8.57 -10.95 -12.97
CA THR A 28 8.25 -9.52 -13.13
C THR A 28 8.23 -8.81 -11.79
N MET A 29 7.62 -9.39 -10.78
CA MET A 29 7.54 -8.78 -9.44
C MET A 29 8.93 -8.72 -8.78
N MET A 30 9.73 -9.77 -8.91
CA MET A 30 11.12 -9.78 -8.46
C MET A 30 11.96 -8.72 -9.17
N ALA A 31 11.82 -8.59 -10.49
CA ALA A 31 12.53 -7.57 -11.27
C ALA A 31 12.13 -6.14 -10.85
N ARG A 32 10.86 -5.91 -10.50
CA ARG A 32 10.39 -4.63 -9.95
C ARG A 32 11.09 -4.30 -8.63
N LYS A 33 11.12 -5.25 -7.70
CA LYS A 33 11.82 -5.09 -6.42
C LYS A 33 13.30 -4.79 -6.64
N GLN A 34 13.97 -5.54 -7.51
CA GLN A 34 15.39 -5.32 -7.81
C GLN A 34 15.66 -3.94 -8.41
N LYS A 35 14.80 -3.43 -9.29
CA LYS A 35 14.92 -2.06 -9.81
C LYS A 35 14.84 -1.01 -8.70
N VAL A 36 13.96 -1.19 -7.73
CA VAL A 36 13.85 -0.27 -6.58
C VAL A 36 15.11 -0.35 -5.73
N LEU A 37 15.58 -1.56 -5.39
CA LEU A 37 16.81 -1.73 -4.59
C LEU A 37 18.05 -1.13 -5.29
N GLN A 38 18.20 -1.33 -6.59
CA GLN A 38 19.29 -0.70 -7.37
C GLN A 38 19.19 0.83 -7.35
N ARG A 39 17.97 1.37 -7.39
CA ARG A 39 17.78 2.83 -7.28
C ARG A 39 18.08 3.33 -5.88
N MET A 40 17.71 2.58 -4.83
CA MET A 40 18.08 2.88 -3.45
C MET A 40 19.59 2.94 -3.29
N GLU A 41 20.32 1.96 -3.82
CA GLU A 41 21.77 1.92 -3.80
C GLU A 41 22.39 3.13 -4.49
N THR A 42 21.94 3.43 -5.72
CA THR A 42 22.42 4.57 -6.53
C THR A 42 22.21 5.90 -5.82
N GLU A 43 21.04 6.10 -5.23
CA GLU A 43 20.64 7.33 -4.53
C GLU A 43 21.04 7.34 -3.06
N LYS A 44 21.65 6.25 -2.57
CA LYS A 44 22.09 6.06 -1.18
C LYS A 44 20.95 6.15 -0.17
N PHE A 45 19.80 5.58 -0.49
CA PHE A 45 18.73 5.37 0.49
C PHE A 45 18.98 4.08 1.26
N ASP A 46 18.89 4.15 2.59
CA ASP A 46 18.95 2.99 3.46
C ASP A 46 17.59 2.32 3.61
N GLN A 47 16.54 3.14 3.63
CA GLN A 47 15.15 2.67 3.75
C GLN A 47 14.20 3.53 2.92
N LEU A 48 13.11 2.92 2.44
CA LEU A 48 11.99 3.60 1.80
C LEU A 48 10.70 3.23 2.52
N VAL A 49 9.88 4.24 2.79
CA VAL A 49 8.52 4.08 3.31
C VAL A 49 7.54 4.42 2.19
N PHE A 50 6.80 3.43 1.73
CA PHE A 50 5.76 3.61 0.71
C PHE A 50 4.42 3.81 1.40
N TYR A 51 3.82 4.95 1.15
CA TYR A 51 2.46 5.24 1.55
C TYR A 51 1.48 4.78 0.47
N ALA A 52 0.34 4.26 0.88
CA ALA A 52 -0.77 3.98 -0.01
C ALA A 52 -2.13 4.17 0.67
N ASP A 53 -3.05 4.63 -0.12
CA ASP A 53 -4.49 4.51 0.08
C ASP A 53 -5.13 4.07 -1.26
N LYS A 54 -6.44 4.04 -1.33
CA LYS A 54 -7.15 3.59 -2.53
C LYS A 54 -6.86 4.46 -3.77
N GLU A 55 -6.67 5.76 -3.59
CA GLU A 55 -6.44 6.74 -4.67
C GLU A 55 -4.97 6.92 -5.00
N HIS A 56 -4.07 6.67 -4.04
CA HIS A 56 -2.63 6.95 -4.14
C HIS A 56 -1.77 5.71 -3.94
N GLY A 57 -2.23 4.56 -4.42
CA GLY A 57 -1.61 3.26 -4.14
C GLY A 57 -0.62 2.75 -5.17
N SER A 58 -0.41 3.41 -6.32
CA SER A 58 0.33 2.84 -7.46
C SER A 58 1.77 2.43 -7.14
N ASN A 59 2.50 3.21 -6.34
CA ASN A 59 3.88 2.89 -5.95
C ASN A 59 3.93 1.68 -5.01
N PHE A 60 2.98 1.58 -4.10
CA PHE A 60 2.84 0.46 -3.19
C PHE A 60 2.44 -0.82 -3.97
N GLU A 61 1.43 -0.71 -4.85
CA GLU A 61 0.98 -1.82 -5.70
C GLU A 61 2.09 -2.33 -6.62
N TYR A 62 2.95 -1.44 -7.11
CA TYR A 62 4.08 -1.81 -7.96
C TYR A 62 4.96 -2.89 -7.33
N LEU A 63 5.13 -2.86 -6.00
CA LEU A 63 5.92 -3.82 -5.22
C LEU A 63 5.08 -4.93 -4.62
N THR A 64 3.90 -4.61 -4.09
CA THR A 64 3.09 -5.55 -3.31
C THR A 64 2.11 -6.35 -4.16
N GLY A 65 1.72 -5.82 -5.33
CA GLY A 65 0.71 -6.44 -6.20
C GLY A 65 -0.73 -6.22 -5.77
N PHE A 66 -0.98 -5.41 -4.74
CA PHE A 66 -2.32 -4.98 -4.33
C PHE A 66 -2.35 -3.52 -3.85
N ILE A 67 -3.52 -2.92 -3.82
CA ILE A 67 -3.77 -1.59 -3.25
C ILE A 67 -4.55 -1.77 -1.96
N PRO A 68 -4.23 -1.03 -0.86
CA PRO A 68 -5.04 -1.02 0.34
C PRO A 68 -6.49 -0.69 0.02
N ARG A 69 -7.41 -1.41 0.64
CA ARG A 69 -8.83 -1.23 0.44
C ARG A 69 -9.41 -0.47 1.64
N PHE A 70 -10.18 0.58 1.37
CA PHE A 70 -10.81 1.49 2.33
C PHE A 70 -9.85 2.49 2.97
N GLU A 71 -8.83 2.05 3.72
CA GLU A 71 -7.96 2.90 4.52
C GLU A 71 -6.49 2.81 4.09
N GLU A 72 -5.62 3.39 4.86
CA GLU A 72 -4.20 3.49 4.56
C GLU A 72 -3.46 2.16 4.74
N GLY A 73 -2.28 2.09 4.13
CA GLY A 73 -1.28 1.06 4.34
C GLY A 73 0.12 1.59 4.08
N LEU A 74 1.11 1.02 4.75
CA LEU A 74 2.50 1.34 4.52
C LEU A 74 3.29 0.07 4.17
N LEU A 75 4.33 0.26 3.36
CA LEU A 75 5.38 -0.72 3.14
C LEU A 75 6.71 -0.05 3.50
N VAL A 76 7.44 -0.62 4.44
CA VAL A 76 8.83 -0.25 4.72
C VAL A 76 9.73 -1.24 3.99
N LEU A 77 10.65 -0.74 3.16
CA LEU A 77 11.62 -1.52 2.41
C LEU A 77 13.03 -1.10 2.78
N ASN A 78 13.83 -2.03 3.28
CA ASN A 78 15.21 -1.82 3.62
C ASN A 78 16.12 -2.07 2.41
N LYS A 79 17.32 -1.49 2.40
CA LYS A 79 18.31 -1.65 1.32
C LYS A 79 18.78 -3.08 1.11
N ASP A 80 18.70 -3.94 2.12
CA ASP A 80 18.97 -5.37 2.03
C ASP A 80 17.82 -6.18 1.42
N GLY A 81 16.70 -5.52 1.18
CA GLY A 81 15.49 -6.11 0.61
C GLY A 81 14.52 -6.67 1.65
N ALA A 82 14.80 -6.59 2.95
CA ALA A 82 13.80 -6.88 3.97
C ALA A 82 12.64 -5.89 3.86
N ALA A 83 11.42 -6.38 4.07
CA ALA A 83 10.23 -5.56 3.90
C ALA A 83 9.22 -5.82 5.03
N THR A 84 8.49 -4.79 5.42
CA THR A 84 7.42 -4.85 6.42
C THR A 84 6.19 -4.11 5.94
N LEU A 85 5.04 -4.77 5.98
CA LEU A 85 3.73 -4.19 5.72
C LEU A 85 3.11 -3.73 7.05
N ILE A 86 2.54 -2.52 7.06
CA ILE A 86 1.78 -1.98 8.19
C ILE A 86 0.35 -1.75 7.69
N LEU A 87 -0.60 -2.53 8.19
CA LEU A 87 -1.96 -2.59 7.66
C LEU A 87 -3.01 -2.56 8.77
N GLY A 88 -4.14 -1.91 8.48
CA GLY A 88 -5.35 -1.94 9.30
C GLY A 88 -6.17 -3.21 9.10
N ASN A 89 -7.27 -3.33 9.90
CA ASN A 89 -8.13 -4.52 9.95
C ASN A 89 -8.61 -5.01 8.59
N GLU A 90 -9.06 -4.10 7.74
CA GLU A 90 -9.68 -4.42 6.45
C GLU A 90 -8.66 -4.95 5.44
N ASN A 91 -7.39 -4.61 5.64
CA ASN A 91 -6.30 -4.95 4.73
C ASN A 91 -5.47 -6.16 5.20
N LEU A 92 -5.65 -6.65 6.45
CA LEU A 92 -4.87 -7.79 6.98
C LEU A 92 -4.94 -9.02 6.09
N LYS A 93 -6.12 -9.35 5.57
CA LYS A 93 -6.29 -10.50 4.69
C LYS A 93 -5.63 -10.31 3.32
N LEU A 94 -5.37 -9.08 2.90
CA LEU A 94 -4.71 -8.80 1.62
C LEU A 94 -3.22 -9.12 1.67
N CYS A 95 -2.59 -9.13 2.85
CA CYS A 95 -1.16 -9.45 2.97
C CYS A 95 -0.83 -10.85 2.44
N GLN A 96 -1.76 -11.82 2.53
CA GLN A 96 -1.57 -13.16 1.95
C GLN A 96 -1.46 -13.16 0.42
N HIS A 97 -1.92 -12.09 -0.23
CA HIS A 97 -1.82 -11.89 -1.68
C HIS A 97 -0.64 -11.01 -2.06
N ALA A 98 0.13 -10.54 -1.08
CA ALA A 98 1.33 -9.74 -1.35
C ALA A 98 2.32 -10.52 -2.21
N ARG A 99 2.81 -9.88 -3.26
CA ARG A 99 3.78 -10.45 -4.20
C ARG A 99 5.22 -10.14 -3.81
N ILE A 100 5.41 -9.53 -2.66
CA ILE A 100 6.68 -9.30 -1.98
C ILE A 100 6.67 -10.08 -0.67
N SER A 101 7.77 -10.77 -0.35
CA SER A 101 7.92 -11.34 0.99
C SER A 101 8.11 -10.19 1.99
N ALA A 102 7.25 -10.10 2.98
CA ALA A 102 7.25 -9.03 3.97
C ALA A 102 6.71 -9.54 5.31
N ASP A 103 7.24 -9.00 6.39
CA ASP A 103 6.64 -9.10 7.72
C ASP A 103 5.36 -8.25 7.78
N LEU A 104 4.47 -8.55 8.72
CA LEU A 104 3.21 -7.85 8.90
C LEU A 104 3.12 -7.25 10.29
N ILE A 105 2.87 -5.94 10.35
CA ILE A 105 2.46 -5.24 11.56
C ILE A 105 1.01 -4.85 11.40
N HIS A 106 0.18 -5.28 12.35
CA HIS A 106 -1.20 -4.84 12.45
C HIS A 106 -1.25 -3.47 13.13
N TYR A 107 -1.83 -2.49 12.44
CA TYR A 107 -2.01 -1.14 12.95
C TYR A 107 -3.48 -0.70 12.83
N PRO A 108 -4.32 -0.91 13.86
CA PRO A 108 -5.75 -0.62 13.83
C PRO A 108 -6.11 0.83 13.51
N ALA A 109 -5.20 1.79 13.73
CA ALA A 109 -5.44 3.18 13.34
C ALA A 109 -5.56 3.37 11.80
N PHE A 110 -5.08 2.40 11.01
CA PHE A 110 -5.31 2.31 9.56
C PHE A 110 -6.56 1.49 9.22
N SER A 111 -7.57 1.52 10.09
CA SER A 111 -8.85 0.84 9.90
C SER A 111 -9.97 1.85 9.77
N LEU A 112 -11.14 1.37 9.32
CA LEU A 112 -12.35 2.18 9.29
C LEU A 112 -12.65 2.81 10.66
N PRO A 113 -13.29 3.99 10.70
CA PRO A 113 -13.63 4.68 11.95
C PRO A 113 -14.38 3.79 12.97
N ASN A 114 -14.24 4.13 14.24
CA ASN A 114 -14.88 3.43 15.36
C ASN A 114 -14.40 2.00 15.66
N GLN A 115 -13.21 1.65 15.20
CA GLN A 115 -12.56 0.42 15.65
C GLN A 115 -12.01 0.57 17.07
N PRO A 116 -11.96 -0.52 17.88
CA PRO A 116 -11.31 -0.48 19.17
C PRO A 116 -9.82 -0.13 19.05
N MET A 117 -9.39 0.90 19.74
CA MET A 117 -8.01 1.43 19.72
C MET A 117 -7.31 1.33 21.08
N ALA A 118 -7.92 0.67 22.07
CA ALA A 118 -7.36 0.59 23.43
C ALA A 118 -6.06 -0.22 23.44
N GLY A 119 -4.97 0.37 23.94
CA GLY A 119 -3.66 -0.28 24.06
C GLY A 119 -2.84 -0.31 22.77
N GLU A 120 -3.25 0.41 21.74
CA GLU A 120 -2.54 0.46 20.45
C GLU A 120 -1.22 1.22 20.57
N GLN A 121 -0.21 0.72 19.87
CA GLN A 121 1.04 1.45 19.68
C GLN A 121 0.80 2.67 18.79
N LYS A 122 1.51 3.76 19.05
CA LYS A 122 1.56 4.87 18.12
C LYS A 122 2.41 4.51 16.90
N LEU A 123 2.10 5.10 15.74
CA LEU A 123 2.89 4.87 14.52
C LEU A 123 4.36 5.25 14.72
N SER A 124 4.66 6.31 15.50
CA SER A 124 6.02 6.69 15.86
C SER A 124 6.77 5.57 16.59
N GLN A 125 6.13 4.87 17.53
CA GLN A 125 6.73 3.77 18.26
C GLN A 125 7.00 2.55 17.34
N ILE A 126 6.12 2.32 16.35
CA ILE A 126 6.35 1.30 15.33
C ILE A 126 7.59 1.67 14.51
N PHE A 127 7.70 2.92 14.09
CA PHE A 127 8.85 3.39 13.33
C PHE A 127 10.16 3.39 14.16
N GLU A 128 10.11 3.67 15.45
CA GLU A 128 11.27 3.54 16.35
C GLU A 128 11.87 2.11 16.32
N THR A 129 11.05 1.09 16.07
CA THR A 129 11.52 -0.31 15.98
C THR A 129 11.86 -0.75 14.56
N LEU A 130 11.27 -0.13 13.53
CA LEU A 130 11.45 -0.52 12.14
C LEU A 130 12.54 0.26 11.43
N LEU A 131 12.72 1.52 11.78
CA LEU A 131 13.73 2.35 11.15
C LEU A 131 15.08 2.07 11.80
N ASP A 132 16.07 1.81 10.97
CA ASP A 132 17.44 1.61 11.40
C ASP A 132 17.99 2.92 11.98
N GLU A 133 18.36 2.93 13.26
CA GLU A 133 18.98 4.10 13.92
C GLU A 133 20.27 4.57 13.23
N THR A 134 20.92 3.69 12.48
CA THR A 134 22.13 4.01 11.70
C THR A 134 21.81 4.51 10.29
N ALA A 135 20.55 4.49 9.86
CA ALA A 135 20.15 4.94 8.55
C ALA A 135 20.46 6.44 8.36
N GLN A 136 21.20 6.75 7.33
CA GLN A 136 21.56 8.12 6.99
C GLN A 136 20.52 8.79 6.12
N LYS A 137 19.78 8.00 5.32
CA LYS A 137 18.81 8.52 4.36
C LYS A 137 17.62 7.61 4.24
N ILE A 138 16.48 8.13 4.70
CA ILE A 138 15.17 7.48 4.57
C ILE A 138 14.33 8.27 3.56
N GLY A 139 13.72 7.57 2.62
CA GLY A 139 12.85 8.18 1.62
C GLY A 139 11.39 7.85 1.85
N ILE A 140 10.49 8.82 1.61
CA ILE A 140 9.05 8.63 1.61
C ILE A 140 8.57 8.60 0.16
N VAL A 141 7.82 7.57 -0.20
CA VAL A 141 7.29 7.35 -1.55
C VAL A 141 5.77 7.36 -1.52
N GLY A 142 5.19 8.34 -2.19
CA GLY A 142 3.76 8.58 -2.16
C GLY A 142 3.35 9.45 -0.96
N TRP A 143 2.29 10.22 -1.15
CA TRP A 143 1.72 11.08 -0.11
C TRP A 143 0.30 11.52 -0.52
N LYS A 144 -0.45 11.95 0.46
CA LYS A 144 -1.67 12.72 0.26
C LYS A 144 -1.71 13.91 1.21
N MET A 145 -2.61 14.84 0.97
CA MET A 145 -2.88 15.92 1.92
C MET A 145 -3.70 15.36 3.08
N PHE A 146 -3.12 15.38 4.27
CA PHE A 146 -3.79 14.94 5.48
C PHE A 146 -4.49 16.10 6.19
N THR A 147 -5.62 15.83 6.80
CA THR A 147 -6.41 16.82 7.54
C THR A 147 -5.82 17.14 8.92
N THR A 148 -4.97 16.27 9.45
CA THR A 148 -4.29 16.44 10.73
C THR A 148 -2.82 16.10 10.63
N GLN A 149 -2.01 16.76 11.47
CA GLN A 149 -0.57 16.53 11.54
C GLN A 149 -0.22 15.10 11.97
N GLN A 150 -1.04 14.48 12.83
CA GLN A 150 -0.81 13.13 13.33
C GLN A 150 -0.86 12.04 12.23
N LEU A 151 -1.55 12.32 11.14
CA LEU A 151 -1.64 11.41 9.99
C LEU A 151 -0.58 11.67 8.93
N SER A 152 0.20 12.74 9.08
CA SER A 152 1.20 13.14 8.08
C SER A 152 2.53 12.43 8.34
N LEU A 153 2.97 11.64 7.36
CA LEU A 153 4.30 10.99 7.39
C LEU A 153 5.49 11.98 7.40
N ILE A 154 5.23 13.26 7.08
CA ILE A 154 6.26 14.31 7.09
C ILE A 154 6.57 14.76 8.52
N HIS A 155 5.69 14.44 9.48
CA HIS A 155 5.78 14.90 10.87
C HIS A 155 6.02 13.74 11.87
N ILE A 156 6.36 12.58 11.37
CA ILE A 156 6.74 11.40 12.18
C ILE A 156 8.23 11.48 12.54
#